data_2a3b43fe4bd2eae122044106424d3b32
#
_entry.id   2a3b43fe4bd2eae122044106424d3b32
#
_cell.length_a   1.000
_cell.length_b   1.000
_cell.length_c   1.000
_cell.angle_alpha   90.00
_cell.angle_beta   90.00
_cell.angle_gamma   90.00
#
_symmetry.space_group_name_H-M   'P 1'
#
loop_
_entity.id
_entity.type
_entity.pdbx_description
1 polymer ?
#
loop_
_entity_poly.entity_id
_entity_poly.type
_entity_poly.pdbx_seq_one_letter_code
_entity_poly.pdbx_strand_id
1 'polypeptide(L)'
;MYIFIDYDGTIVKSSEEEFMKAYFKNLSNYFGIPFNEILTLVMESVNEAMKSTDGTKSLYMKFAEVFSKRTDKPFEYWAEKFTYFYENIFDQVESVIEPNLKLTNLIKSTNQKLVFASNPLFPEIATVKRIKFAGLSPDNFVYVAHMENCRFAKPNPIFFKDIMDKLNILPQECVMVGDSEFDRASEKVGIRFV
;
A
#
# COMPACT_ATOMS: atom_id res chain seq x y z
N MET A 1 13.93 12.17 14.44
CA MET A 1 14.21 11.32 13.28
C MET A 1 12.90 10.73 12.82
N TYR A 2 12.69 10.64 11.49
CA TYR A 2 11.54 9.98 10.89
C TYR A 2 11.98 8.63 10.33
N ILE A 3 11.20 7.59 10.60
CA ILE A 3 11.50 6.23 10.14
C ILE A 3 10.37 5.82 9.20
N PHE A 4 10.69 5.72 7.91
CA PHE A 4 9.83 5.15 6.90
C PHE A 4 9.95 3.64 7.00
N ILE A 5 8.83 2.94 7.11
CA ILE A 5 8.83 1.49 7.31
C ILE A 5 7.96 0.83 6.25
N ASP A 6 8.52 -0.14 5.54
CA ASP A 6 7.75 -0.99 4.65
C ASP A 6 6.90 -2.02 5.41
N TYR A 7 5.93 -2.61 4.74
CA TYR A 7 5.01 -3.57 5.34
C TYR A 7 5.36 -5.02 5.01
N ASP A 8 5.29 -5.38 3.71
CA ASP A 8 5.49 -6.74 3.24
C ASP A 8 6.98 -7.12 3.35
N GLY A 9 7.32 -8.26 3.94
CA GLY A 9 8.71 -8.65 4.23
C GLY A 9 9.37 -7.89 5.40
N THR A 10 8.75 -6.86 5.93
CA THR A 10 9.30 -6.00 7.00
C THR A 10 8.43 -6.03 8.26
N ILE A 11 7.28 -5.34 8.28
CA ILE A 11 6.33 -5.37 9.41
C ILE A 11 5.68 -6.75 9.52
N VAL A 12 5.39 -7.38 8.38
CA VAL A 12 4.91 -8.77 8.31
C VAL A 12 5.91 -9.65 7.57
N LYS A 13 5.96 -10.93 7.93
CA LYS A 13 6.83 -11.94 7.33
C LYS A 13 6.09 -12.82 6.34
N SER A 14 4.79 -12.58 6.17
CA SER A 14 3.94 -13.34 5.27
C SER A 14 4.49 -13.34 3.85
N SER A 15 4.30 -14.43 3.15
CA SER A 15 4.59 -14.52 1.72
C SER A 15 3.63 -13.61 0.94
N GLU A 16 4.16 -12.74 0.09
CA GLU A 16 3.36 -11.92 -0.82
C GLU A 16 2.49 -12.82 -1.73
N GLU A 17 3.01 -13.96 -2.15
CA GLU A 17 2.27 -14.93 -2.97
C GLU A 17 1.04 -15.48 -2.24
N GLU A 18 1.16 -15.87 -0.97
CA GLU A 18 0.04 -16.37 -0.17
C GLU A 18 -1.01 -15.29 0.08
N PHE A 19 -0.56 -14.07 0.38
CA PHE A 19 -1.46 -12.93 0.52
C PHE A 19 -2.21 -12.64 -0.78
N MET A 20 -1.52 -12.55 -1.91
CA MET A 20 -2.11 -12.28 -3.23
C MET A 20 -3.12 -13.38 -3.61
N LYS A 21 -2.78 -14.65 -3.35
CA LYS A 21 -3.68 -15.78 -3.61
C LYS A 21 -4.96 -15.68 -2.76
N ALA A 22 -4.84 -15.39 -1.46
CA ALA A 22 -5.98 -15.25 -0.58
C ALA A 22 -6.85 -14.04 -0.98
N TYR A 23 -6.22 -12.90 -1.24
CA TYR A 23 -6.89 -11.67 -1.67
C TYR A 23 -7.69 -11.88 -2.97
N PHE A 24 -7.07 -12.38 -4.03
CA PHE A 24 -7.73 -12.55 -5.31
C PHE A 24 -8.76 -13.69 -5.31
N LYS A 25 -8.58 -14.72 -4.47
CA LYS A 25 -9.60 -15.74 -4.26
C LYS A 25 -10.88 -15.14 -3.67
N ASN A 26 -10.74 -14.31 -2.64
CA ASN A 26 -11.88 -13.64 -2.01
C ASN A 26 -12.53 -12.62 -2.95
N LEU A 27 -11.72 -11.90 -3.72
CA LEU A 27 -12.20 -10.94 -4.71
C LEU A 27 -12.98 -11.65 -5.82
N SER A 28 -12.44 -12.75 -6.37
CA SER A 28 -13.08 -13.60 -7.38
C SER A 28 -14.44 -14.12 -6.90
N ASN A 29 -14.49 -14.66 -5.68
CA ASN A 29 -15.72 -15.17 -5.10
C ASN A 29 -16.79 -14.08 -4.92
N TYR A 30 -16.37 -12.91 -4.46
CA TYR A 30 -17.30 -11.80 -4.22
C TYR A 30 -17.86 -11.20 -5.52
N PHE A 31 -17.00 -10.96 -6.51
CA PHE A 31 -17.42 -10.38 -7.78
C PHE A 31 -18.09 -11.38 -8.72
N GLY A 32 -17.93 -12.69 -8.47
CA GLY A 32 -18.36 -13.74 -9.40
C GLY A 32 -17.58 -13.74 -10.72
N ILE A 33 -16.34 -13.23 -10.69
CA ILE A 33 -15.43 -13.17 -11.83
C ILE A 33 -14.36 -14.25 -11.66
N PRO A 34 -14.01 -15.03 -12.67
CA PRO A 34 -12.97 -16.07 -12.58
C PRO A 34 -11.65 -15.50 -12.04
N PHE A 35 -10.94 -16.29 -11.20
CA PHE A 35 -9.73 -15.87 -10.51
C PHE A 35 -8.68 -15.21 -11.42
N ASN A 36 -8.34 -15.84 -12.52
CA ASN A 36 -7.33 -15.30 -13.45
C ASN A 36 -7.79 -14.02 -14.15
N GLU A 37 -9.08 -13.88 -14.39
CA GLU A 37 -9.66 -12.70 -15.04
C GLU A 37 -9.62 -11.50 -14.10
N ILE A 38 -10.07 -11.63 -12.85
CA ILE A 38 -10.04 -10.55 -11.88
C ILE A 38 -8.61 -10.20 -11.49
N LEU A 39 -7.71 -11.18 -11.36
CA LEU A 39 -6.29 -10.97 -11.13
C LEU A 39 -5.67 -10.11 -12.23
N THR A 40 -5.87 -10.52 -13.49
CA THR A 40 -5.33 -9.79 -14.65
C THR A 40 -5.90 -8.38 -14.71
N LEU A 41 -7.21 -8.23 -14.58
CA LEU A 41 -7.88 -6.94 -14.64
C LEU A 41 -7.36 -5.95 -13.60
N VAL A 42 -7.23 -6.37 -12.35
CA VAL A 42 -6.75 -5.52 -11.26
C VAL A 42 -5.26 -5.24 -11.42
N MET A 43 -4.43 -6.27 -11.64
CA MET A 43 -2.98 -6.11 -11.71
C MET A 43 -2.52 -5.28 -12.91
N GLU A 44 -3.15 -5.45 -14.07
CA GLU A 44 -2.85 -4.60 -15.23
C GLU A 44 -3.27 -3.16 -14.99
N SER A 45 -4.42 -2.92 -14.32
CA SER A 45 -4.87 -1.57 -13.99
C SER A 45 -3.95 -0.89 -12.97
N VAL A 46 -3.47 -1.62 -11.95
CA VAL A 46 -2.47 -1.13 -11.00
C VAL A 46 -1.16 -0.81 -11.71
N ASN A 47 -0.65 -1.73 -12.53
CA ASN A 47 0.61 -1.54 -13.25
C ASN A 47 0.57 -0.33 -14.20
N GLU A 48 -0.55 -0.11 -14.88
CA GLU A 48 -0.72 1.06 -15.75
C GLU A 48 -0.81 2.36 -14.92
N ALA A 49 -1.52 2.35 -13.81
CA ALA A 49 -1.58 3.48 -12.89
C ALA A 49 -0.20 3.85 -12.34
N MET A 50 0.62 2.85 -11.96
CA MET A 50 2.00 3.06 -11.48
C MET A 50 2.92 3.65 -12.56
N LYS A 51 2.75 3.28 -13.81
CA LYS A 51 3.55 3.79 -14.95
C LYS A 51 3.17 5.22 -15.35
N SER A 52 2.01 5.70 -14.92
CA SER A 52 1.54 7.05 -15.26
C SER A 52 2.46 8.11 -14.67
N THR A 53 2.90 9.04 -15.51
CA THR A 53 3.72 10.21 -15.12
C THR A 53 2.88 11.42 -14.69
N ASP A 54 1.54 11.32 -14.74
CA ASP A 54 0.63 12.39 -14.32
C ASP A 54 0.78 12.65 -12.81
N GLY A 55 1.42 13.74 -12.46
CA GLY A 55 1.61 14.18 -11.07
C GLY A 55 0.42 14.96 -10.49
N THR A 56 -0.68 15.12 -11.23
CA THR A 56 -1.88 15.82 -10.73
C THR A 56 -2.91 14.90 -10.10
N LYS A 57 -2.83 13.60 -10.38
CA LYS A 57 -3.78 12.58 -9.92
C LYS A 57 -3.16 11.66 -8.87
N SER A 58 -3.97 11.25 -7.90
CA SER A 58 -3.62 10.16 -6.99
C SER A 58 -3.57 8.82 -7.72
N LEU A 59 -2.92 7.82 -7.13
CA LEU A 59 -2.92 6.44 -7.66
C LEU A 59 -4.34 5.88 -7.74
N TYR A 60 -5.21 6.23 -6.79
CA TYR A 60 -6.61 5.84 -6.81
C TYR A 60 -7.32 6.38 -8.07
N MET A 61 -7.16 7.67 -8.39
CA MET A 61 -7.76 8.26 -9.59
C MET A 61 -7.22 7.63 -10.87
N LYS A 62 -5.90 7.39 -10.94
CA LYS A 62 -5.26 6.71 -12.08
C LYS A 62 -5.79 5.29 -12.26
N PHE A 63 -5.85 4.54 -11.16
CA PHE A 63 -6.43 3.18 -11.17
C PHE A 63 -7.89 3.20 -11.63
N ALA A 64 -8.71 4.11 -11.09
CA ALA A 64 -10.11 4.24 -11.43
C ALA A 64 -10.34 4.48 -12.94
N GLU A 65 -9.55 5.37 -13.53
CA GLU A 65 -9.63 5.67 -14.96
C GLU A 65 -9.26 4.46 -15.84
N VAL A 66 -8.19 3.76 -15.48
CA VAL A 66 -7.75 2.57 -16.23
C VAL A 66 -8.75 1.43 -16.08
N PHE A 67 -9.20 1.17 -14.85
CA PHE A 67 -10.13 0.10 -14.56
C PHE A 67 -11.49 0.30 -15.25
N SER A 68 -12.00 1.53 -15.27
CA SER A 68 -13.22 1.89 -15.98
C SER A 68 -13.12 1.62 -17.48
N LYS A 69 -12.00 2.00 -18.10
CA LYS A 69 -11.76 1.75 -19.53
C LYS A 69 -11.72 0.26 -19.87
N ARG A 70 -11.20 -0.57 -18.95
CA ARG A 70 -11.07 -2.02 -19.15
C ARG A 70 -12.37 -2.78 -18.92
N THR A 71 -13.32 -2.20 -18.17
CA THR A 71 -14.57 -2.87 -17.78
C THR A 71 -15.81 -2.33 -18.50
N ASP A 72 -15.67 -1.33 -19.36
CA ASP A 72 -16.79 -0.63 -20.02
C ASP A 72 -17.87 -0.13 -19.04
N LYS A 73 -17.48 0.15 -17.80
CA LYS A 73 -18.37 0.67 -16.76
C LYS A 73 -17.74 1.85 -16.05
N PRO A 74 -18.54 2.84 -15.61
CA PRO A 74 -18.05 3.95 -14.81
C PRO A 74 -17.49 3.42 -13.49
N PHE A 75 -16.45 4.07 -12.96
CA PHE A 75 -15.79 3.58 -11.75
C PHE A 75 -16.69 3.61 -10.52
N GLU A 76 -17.66 4.51 -10.47
CA GLU A 76 -18.65 4.60 -9.38
C GLU A 76 -19.36 3.27 -9.16
N TYR A 77 -19.67 2.56 -10.25
CA TYR A 77 -20.27 1.20 -10.18
C TYR A 77 -19.35 0.21 -9.45
N TRP A 78 -18.03 0.33 -9.65
CA TRP A 78 -17.07 -0.55 -9.02
C TRP A 78 -16.66 -0.07 -7.62
N ALA A 79 -16.64 1.24 -7.41
CA ALA A 79 -16.24 1.85 -6.15
C ALA A 79 -17.10 1.36 -4.98
N GLU A 80 -18.42 1.31 -5.14
CA GLU A 80 -19.34 0.78 -4.12
C GLU A 80 -19.04 -0.69 -3.80
N LYS A 81 -18.79 -1.50 -4.84
CA LYS A 81 -18.48 -2.92 -4.70
C LYS A 81 -17.12 -3.15 -4.02
N PHE A 82 -16.09 -2.40 -4.41
CA PHE A 82 -14.78 -2.47 -3.75
C PHE A 82 -14.88 -2.00 -2.30
N THR A 83 -15.63 -0.93 -2.02
CA THR A 83 -15.85 -0.46 -0.65
C THR A 83 -16.49 -1.56 0.20
N TYR A 84 -17.59 -2.14 -0.29
CA TYR A 84 -18.25 -3.24 0.43
C TYR A 84 -17.31 -4.44 0.66
N PHE A 85 -16.52 -4.81 -0.36
CA PHE A 85 -15.53 -5.88 -0.25
C PHE A 85 -14.51 -5.59 0.85
N TYR A 86 -13.93 -4.39 0.86
CA TYR A 86 -12.94 -4.01 1.86
C TYR A 86 -13.54 -3.89 3.27
N GLU A 87 -14.79 -3.46 3.39
CA GLU A 87 -15.46 -3.36 4.68
C GLU A 87 -15.80 -4.72 5.28
N ASN A 88 -16.29 -5.67 4.46
CA ASN A 88 -16.99 -6.85 4.96
C ASN A 88 -16.31 -8.19 4.67
N ILE A 89 -15.39 -8.26 3.68
CA ILE A 89 -14.84 -9.52 3.21
C ILE A 89 -13.30 -9.55 3.34
N PHE A 90 -12.64 -8.42 3.19
CA PHE A 90 -11.18 -8.31 3.17
C PHE A 90 -10.52 -8.87 4.44
N ASP A 91 -11.20 -8.85 5.59
CA ASP A 91 -10.67 -9.39 6.85
C ASP A 91 -10.33 -10.89 6.77
N GLN A 92 -10.87 -11.63 5.80
CA GLN A 92 -10.51 -13.04 5.59
C GLN A 92 -9.04 -13.24 5.21
N VAL A 93 -8.34 -12.21 4.71
CA VAL A 93 -6.91 -12.31 4.42
C VAL A 93 -6.03 -12.21 5.67
N GLU A 94 -6.58 -11.82 6.83
CA GLU A 94 -5.84 -11.75 8.09
C GLU A 94 -5.21 -13.10 8.45
N SER A 95 -5.89 -14.20 8.10
CA SER A 95 -5.43 -15.57 8.41
C SER A 95 -4.07 -15.95 7.78
N VAL A 96 -3.64 -15.23 6.75
CA VAL A 96 -2.34 -15.46 6.09
C VAL A 96 -1.29 -14.40 6.46
N ILE A 97 -1.62 -13.49 7.38
CA ILE A 97 -0.70 -12.44 7.84
C ILE A 97 0.09 -12.95 9.04
N GLU A 98 1.40 -12.95 8.94
CA GLU A 98 2.33 -13.28 10.03
C GLU A 98 3.08 -12.01 10.50
N PRO A 99 2.69 -11.39 11.62
CA PRO A 99 3.37 -10.20 12.14
C PRO A 99 4.81 -10.50 12.57
N ASN A 100 5.73 -9.59 12.26
CA ASN A 100 7.06 -9.56 12.84
C ASN A 100 6.98 -9.02 14.27
N LEU A 101 6.72 -9.91 15.25
CA LEU A 101 6.47 -9.53 16.65
C LEU A 101 7.59 -8.66 17.25
N LYS A 102 8.86 -8.89 16.85
CA LYS A 102 9.97 -8.08 17.34
C LYS A 102 9.85 -6.63 16.86
N LEU A 103 9.54 -6.43 15.58
CA LEU A 103 9.41 -5.10 15.00
C LEU A 103 8.12 -4.41 15.45
N THR A 104 6.99 -5.12 15.49
CA THR A 104 5.71 -4.55 15.91
C THR A 104 5.72 -4.11 17.39
N ASN A 105 6.43 -4.84 18.26
CA ASN A 105 6.64 -4.41 19.66
C ASN A 105 7.52 -3.15 19.72
N LEU A 106 8.57 -3.06 18.89
CA LEU A 106 9.40 -1.87 18.82
C LEU A 106 8.62 -0.65 18.32
N ILE A 107 7.78 -0.83 17.28
CA ILE A 107 6.89 0.22 16.76
C ILE A 107 5.98 0.77 17.87
N LYS A 108 5.39 -0.12 18.69
CA LYS A 108 4.49 0.29 19.79
C LYS A 108 5.20 1.04 20.93
N SER A 109 6.49 0.82 21.11
CA SER A 109 7.24 1.36 22.26
C SER A 109 8.17 2.55 21.92
N THR A 110 8.39 2.82 20.62
CA THR A 110 9.30 3.86 20.21
C THR A 110 8.69 5.26 20.32
N ASN A 111 9.54 6.25 20.64
CA ASN A 111 9.18 7.67 20.58
C ASN A 111 9.57 8.31 19.23
N GLN A 112 10.04 7.54 18.26
CA GLN A 112 10.38 8.05 16.93
C GLN A 112 9.10 8.32 16.12
N LYS A 113 9.17 9.24 15.17
CA LYS A 113 8.08 9.52 14.24
C LYS A 113 8.11 8.49 13.11
N LEU A 114 7.10 7.65 13.04
CA LEU A 114 7.03 6.58 12.07
C LEU A 114 6.16 6.97 10.88
N VAL A 115 6.58 6.59 9.69
CA VAL A 115 5.85 6.74 8.42
C VAL A 115 5.57 5.35 7.88
N PHE A 116 4.31 4.99 7.71
CA PHE A 116 3.94 3.76 7.02
C PHE A 116 4.16 3.94 5.52
N ALA A 117 5.23 3.34 5.00
CA ALA A 117 5.72 3.53 3.64
C ALA A 117 5.67 2.24 2.80
N SER A 118 4.64 1.40 3.03
CA SER A 118 4.33 0.30 2.11
C SER A 118 3.99 0.85 0.73
N ASN A 119 4.15 0.03 -0.30
CA ASN A 119 3.75 0.44 -1.65
C ASN A 119 2.24 0.76 -1.66
N PRO A 120 1.83 2.01 -2.01
CA PRO A 120 0.46 2.50 -1.81
C PRO A 120 -0.49 1.98 -2.90
N LEU A 121 -0.60 0.66 -3.02
CA LEU A 121 -1.41 -0.04 -4.04
C LEU A 121 -2.78 -0.48 -3.51
N PHE A 122 -3.09 -0.14 -2.27
CA PHE A 122 -4.38 -0.38 -1.64
C PHE A 122 -5.04 0.95 -1.24
N PRO A 123 -6.39 1.01 -1.25
CA PRO A 123 -7.11 2.16 -0.71
C PRO A 123 -6.91 2.27 0.81
N GLU A 124 -7.19 3.44 1.36
CA GLU A 124 -7.02 3.75 2.79
C GLU A 124 -7.66 2.69 3.69
N ILE A 125 -8.91 2.31 3.40
CA ILE A 125 -9.65 1.31 4.18
C ILE A 125 -8.90 -0.02 4.28
N ALA A 126 -8.35 -0.52 3.18
CA ALA A 126 -7.58 -1.76 3.17
C ALA A 126 -6.22 -1.59 3.86
N THR A 127 -5.56 -0.45 3.65
CA THR A 127 -4.28 -0.13 4.28
C THR A 127 -4.40 -0.08 5.80
N VAL A 128 -5.45 0.57 6.31
CA VAL A 128 -5.74 0.62 7.76
C VAL A 128 -6.01 -0.78 8.32
N LYS A 129 -6.75 -1.62 7.60
CA LYS A 129 -6.98 -3.03 8.03
C LYS A 129 -5.67 -3.83 8.04
N ARG A 130 -4.81 -3.69 7.03
CA ARG A 130 -3.50 -4.36 7.00
C ARG A 130 -2.63 -3.98 8.19
N ILE A 131 -2.61 -2.71 8.58
CA ILE A 131 -1.92 -2.25 9.80
C ILE A 131 -2.47 -2.98 11.04
N LYS A 132 -3.80 -3.10 11.14
CA LYS A 132 -4.46 -3.80 12.26
C LYS A 132 -4.16 -5.30 12.28
N PHE A 133 -4.10 -5.96 11.12
CA PHE A 133 -3.74 -7.37 11.01
C PHE A 133 -2.31 -7.64 11.53
N ALA A 134 -1.41 -6.66 11.42
CA ALA A 134 -0.10 -6.73 12.06
C ALA A 134 -0.12 -6.45 13.57
N GLY A 135 -1.30 -6.27 14.18
CA GLY A 135 -1.47 -5.93 15.58
C GLY A 135 -1.05 -4.49 15.92
N LEU A 136 -1.05 -3.59 14.94
CA LEU A 136 -0.70 -2.17 15.09
C LEU A 136 -1.94 -1.28 14.98
N SER A 137 -1.80 0.00 15.36
CA SER A 137 -2.79 1.06 15.09
C SER A 137 -2.26 2.01 14.02
N PRO A 138 -3.12 2.57 13.15
CA PRO A 138 -2.72 3.70 12.30
C PRO A 138 -2.11 4.87 13.10
N ASP A 139 -2.50 5.06 14.35
CA ASP A 139 -1.99 6.09 15.26
C ASP A 139 -0.51 5.87 15.65
N ASN A 140 0.04 4.70 15.39
CA ASN A 140 1.48 4.48 15.53
C ASN A 140 2.31 5.25 14.48
N PHE A 141 1.66 5.78 13.44
CA PHE A 141 2.32 6.45 12.32
C PHE A 141 1.85 7.89 12.18
N VAL A 142 2.79 8.80 11.97
CA VAL A 142 2.48 10.22 11.68
C VAL A 142 1.98 10.43 10.24
N TYR A 143 2.20 9.44 9.38
CA TYR A 143 1.71 9.40 8.01
C TYR A 143 1.53 7.93 7.57
N VAL A 144 0.41 7.66 6.91
CA VAL A 144 0.10 6.36 6.31
C VAL A 144 -0.08 6.54 4.81
N ALA A 145 0.81 5.94 4.02
CA ALA A 145 0.72 5.98 2.55
C ALA A 145 -0.33 5.01 2.04
N HIS A 146 -1.24 5.51 1.18
CA HIS A 146 -2.30 4.73 0.51
C HIS A 146 -2.66 5.33 -0.86
N MET A 147 -3.48 4.65 -1.67
CA MET A 147 -3.76 5.04 -3.05
C MET A 147 -4.32 6.46 -3.19
N GLU A 148 -5.15 6.91 -2.26
CA GLU A 148 -5.84 8.20 -2.34
C GLU A 148 -4.92 9.38 -2.04
N ASN A 149 -3.88 9.18 -1.20
CA ASN A 149 -2.98 10.26 -0.78
C ASN A 149 -1.61 10.24 -1.45
N CYS A 150 -1.30 9.21 -2.26
CA CYS A 150 -0.05 9.10 -3.02
C CYS A 150 -0.29 9.27 -4.52
N ARG A 151 0.59 10.01 -5.19
CA ARG A 151 0.57 10.22 -6.65
C ARG A 151 1.43 9.20 -7.39
N PHE A 152 2.45 8.69 -6.74
CA PHE A 152 3.42 7.74 -7.25
C PHE A 152 3.64 6.60 -6.26
N ALA A 153 4.09 5.46 -6.77
CA ALA A 153 4.43 4.27 -6.02
C ALA A 153 5.94 4.01 -6.07
N LYS A 154 6.49 3.26 -5.13
CA LYS A 154 7.85 2.73 -5.21
C LYS A 154 7.99 1.86 -6.49
N PRO A 155 9.10 1.89 -7.22
CA PRO A 155 10.39 2.52 -6.90
C PRO A 155 10.55 3.97 -7.42
N ASN A 156 9.46 4.68 -7.72
CA ASN A 156 9.55 6.08 -8.14
C ASN A 156 10.01 6.94 -6.94
N PRO A 157 11.15 7.64 -7.01
CA PRO A 157 11.67 8.42 -5.89
C PRO A 157 10.75 9.60 -5.50
N ILE A 158 9.86 10.04 -6.38
CA ILE A 158 8.87 11.07 -6.08
C ILE A 158 7.92 10.62 -4.97
N PHE A 159 7.66 9.31 -4.81
CA PHE A 159 6.89 8.79 -3.69
C PHE A 159 7.44 9.27 -2.34
N PHE A 160 8.75 9.10 -2.13
CA PHE A 160 9.39 9.54 -0.88
C PHE A 160 9.44 11.06 -0.77
N LYS A 161 9.75 11.75 -1.87
CA LYS A 161 9.78 13.22 -1.90
C LYS A 161 8.43 13.82 -1.52
N ASP A 162 7.33 13.32 -2.08
CA ASP A 162 5.98 13.80 -1.78
C ASP A 162 5.64 13.67 -0.29
N ILE A 163 6.05 12.58 0.35
CA ILE A 163 5.81 12.38 1.78
C ILE A 163 6.66 13.34 2.60
N MET A 164 7.94 13.52 2.23
CA MET A 164 8.80 14.49 2.92
C MET A 164 8.27 15.92 2.79
N ASP A 165 7.83 16.32 1.59
CA ASP A 165 7.24 17.64 1.35
C ASP A 165 5.97 17.86 2.21
N LYS A 166 5.09 16.85 2.28
CA LYS A 166 3.87 16.91 3.11
C LYS A 166 4.16 17.03 4.60
N LEU A 167 5.22 16.37 5.08
CA LEU A 167 5.63 16.40 6.49
C LEU A 167 6.58 17.55 6.81
N ASN A 168 7.01 18.32 5.80
CA ASN A 168 8.01 19.38 5.90
C ASN A 168 9.30 18.92 6.59
N ILE A 169 9.89 17.82 6.09
CA ILE A 169 11.10 17.19 6.63
C ILE A 169 12.17 17.03 5.56
N LEU A 170 13.44 16.98 6.00
CA LEU A 170 14.60 16.84 5.13
C LEU A 170 15.06 15.37 5.06
N PRO A 171 15.68 14.94 3.93
CA PRO A 171 16.17 13.56 3.78
C PRO A 171 17.09 13.10 4.90
N GLN A 172 17.94 14.00 5.42
CA GLN A 172 18.90 13.72 6.51
C GLN A 172 18.22 13.41 7.84
N GLU A 173 16.95 13.77 7.98
CA GLU A 173 16.12 13.46 9.16
C GLU A 173 15.43 12.11 9.05
N CYS A 174 15.59 11.41 7.89
CA CYS A 174 14.84 10.22 7.50
C CYS A 174 15.73 8.98 7.38
N VAL A 175 15.13 7.83 7.68
CA VAL A 175 15.68 6.50 7.39
C VAL A 175 14.55 5.67 6.78
N MET A 176 14.86 4.88 5.75
CA MET A 176 13.95 3.86 5.20
C MET A 176 14.36 2.49 5.71
N VAL A 177 13.43 1.76 6.30
CA VAL A 177 13.55 0.37 6.72
C VAL A 177 12.67 -0.49 5.83
N GLY A 178 13.26 -1.42 5.10
CA GLY A 178 12.56 -2.28 4.15
C GLY A 178 13.43 -3.44 3.70
N ASP A 179 12.89 -4.31 2.85
CA ASP A 179 13.57 -5.55 2.42
C ASP A 179 13.82 -5.61 0.90
N SER A 180 13.37 -4.59 0.14
CA SER A 180 13.35 -4.65 -1.33
C SER A 180 14.14 -3.52 -2.01
N GLU A 181 14.49 -3.75 -3.28
CA GLU A 181 15.06 -2.70 -4.15
C GLU A 181 14.06 -1.54 -4.40
N PHE A 182 12.76 -1.77 -4.22
CA PHE A 182 11.76 -0.70 -4.28
C PHE A 182 11.93 0.29 -3.14
N ASP A 183 12.30 -0.20 -1.95
CA ASP A 183 12.58 0.61 -0.77
C ASP A 183 13.90 1.35 -0.90
N ARG A 184 14.90 0.69 -1.48
CA ARG A 184 16.22 1.28 -1.76
C ARG A 184 16.14 2.51 -2.69
N ALA A 185 15.05 2.65 -3.46
CA ALA A 185 14.83 3.87 -4.26
C ALA A 185 14.78 5.15 -3.41
N SER A 186 14.62 5.05 -2.08
CA SER A 186 14.73 6.14 -1.11
C SER A 186 16.11 6.83 -1.14
N GLU A 187 17.19 6.09 -1.45
CA GLU A 187 18.55 6.63 -1.57
C GLU A 187 18.66 7.67 -2.70
N LYS A 188 17.83 7.58 -3.75
CA LYS A 188 17.79 8.54 -4.86
C LYS A 188 17.34 9.95 -4.45
N VAL A 189 16.70 10.06 -3.30
CA VAL A 189 16.27 11.34 -2.71
C VAL A 189 17.03 11.68 -1.43
N GLY A 190 18.11 10.94 -1.11
CA GLY A 190 19.00 11.19 0.03
C GLY A 190 18.52 10.60 1.37
N ILE A 191 17.49 9.75 1.38
CA ILE A 191 17.09 8.97 2.56
C ILE A 191 17.99 7.75 2.68
N ARG A 192 18.58 7.52 3.86
CA ARG A 192 19.38 6.31 4.12
C ARG A 192 18.47 5.09 4.14
N PHE A 193 18.84 4.05 3.40
CA PHE A 193 18.19 2.73 3.43
C PHE A 193 18.91 1.78 4.41
N VAL A 194 18.13 0.95 5.13
CA VAL A 194 18.61 -0.04 6.12
C VAL A 194 17.86 -1.35 5.94
#